data_3efe91e7bc37ca192c05f67d51d04906
#
_entry.id   3efe91e7bc37ca192c05f67d51d04906
#
_cell.length_a   1.000
_cell.length_b   1.000
_cell.length_c   1.000
_cell.angle_alpha   90.00
_cell.angle_beta   90.00
_cell.angle_gamma   90.00
#
_symmetry.space_group_name_H-M   'P 1'
#
loop_
_entity.id
_entity.type
_entity.pdbx_description
1 polymer ?
#
loop_
_entity_poly.entity_id
_entity_poly.type
_entity_poly.pdbx_seq_one_letter_code
_entity_poly.pdbx_strand_id
1 'polypeptide(L)'
;MPVVVHLSDIHFGAHRQDLADSLLADIAAVGPDLVVISGDLTQRARRGQFDQARAFIDRLPATTLTVVGNHDIPLLNLPRRLLSGTRHYERSITGDLDPVVRIDGLVAIGLDTMPAWRWKAGHISPRQAALVRDVLGNAPPGAWRLMVTHHPVLPAHLSGLVGRDQLVGACAEARVALLLSGHTHSPTAHLVDLDAPGVHRHALALVTGTAISTRTRGSSNAYEVLELDGAMVAGARITVRVRESTGAGWSEGRVSRFGFASDGVVAGGAPN
;
A
#
# COMPACT_ATOMS: atom_id res chain seq x y z
N MET A 1 10.53 16.16 5.24
CA MET A 1 10.80 15.01 4.37
C MET A 1 9.99 13.83 4.91
N PRO A 2 8.85 13.49 4.29
CA PRO A 2 8.05 12.38 4.77
C PRO A 2 8.78 11.03 4.63
N VAL A 3 8.70 10.21 5.68
CA VAL A 3 9.16 8.82 5.70
C VAL A 3 7.94 7.92 5.82
N VAL A 4 7.76 7.03 4.85
CA VAL A 4 6.63 6.11 4.78
C VAL A 4 7.13 4.68 4.92
N VAL A 5 6.58 3.93 5.86
CA VAL A 5 6.76 2.47 5.94
C VAL A 5 5.59 1.79 5.23
N HIS A 6 5.89 0.86 4.34
CA HIS A 6 4.90 0.10 3.59
C HIS A 6 4.96 -1.39 3.93
N LEU A 7 3.90 -1.87 4.57
CA LEU A 7 3.67 -3.26 4.94
C LEU A 7 2.52 -3.84 4.10
N SER A 8 2.50 -5.16 3.92
CA SER A 8 1.37 -5.90 3.34
C SER A 8 1.34 -7.34 3.81
N ASP A 9 0.21 -8.00 3.59
CA ASP A 9 0.09 -9.45 3.69
C ASP A 9 0.63 -10.00 5.04
N ILE A 10 0.19 -9.39 6.15
CA ILE A 10 0.60 -9.75 7.51
C ILE A 10 0.04 -11.12 7.88
N HIS A 11 -1.22 -11.41 7.50
CA HIS A 11 -1.91 -12.69 7.67
C HIS A 11 -1.93 -13.19 9.11
N PHE A 12 -2.40 -12.41 10.09
CA PHE A 12 -2.63 -12.90 11.43
C PHE A 12 -3.43 -14.20 11.41
N GLY A 13 -2.91 -15.24 12.10
CA GLY A 13 -3.40 -16.62 12.01
C GLY A 13 -2.58 -17.53 11.09
N ALA A 14 -1.64 -16.96 10.31
CA ALA A 14 -0.60 -17.65 9.54
C ALA A 14 0.67 -16.80 9.47
N HIS A 15 0.99 -16.13 10.59
CA HIS A 15 2.15 -15.25 10.73
C HIS A 15 3.24 -15.90 11.57
N ARG A 16 4.44 -15.39 11.46
CA ARG A 16 5.57 -15.70 12.31
C ARG A 16 5.53 -14.81 13.54
N GLN A 17 5.15 -15.41 14.67
CA GLN A 17 5.04 -14.69 15.95
C GLN A 17 6.38 -14.11 16.42
N ASP A 18 7.48 -14.81 16.13
CA ASP A 18 8.85 -14.39 16.45
C ASP A 18 9.28 -13.12 15.70
N LEU A 19 8.67 -12.81 14.55
CA LEU A 19 8.97 -11.61 13.78
C LEU A 19 8.14 -10.38 14.17
N ALA A 20 6.98 -10.56 14.82
CA ALA A 20 6.04 -9.46 15.06
C ALA A 20 6.65 -8.36 15.95
N ASP A 21 7.30 -8.74 17.05
CA ASP A 21 7.92 -7.78 17.97
C ASP A 21 9.19 -7.15 17.37
N SER A 22 10.01 -7.94 16.67
CA SER A 22 11.20 -7.43 16.00
C SER A 22 10.84 -6.46 14.86
N LEU A 23 9.74 -6.70 14.13
CA LEU A 23 9.22 -5.79 13.11
C LEU A 23 8.81 -4.45 13.71
N LEU A 24 8.05 -4.47 14.82
CA LEU A 24 7.66 -3.24 15.50
C LEU A 24 8.86 -2.43 15.99
N ALA A 25 9.87 -3.11 16.54
CA ALA A 25 11.11 -2.47 16.99
C ALA A 25 11.89 -1.84 15.82
N ASP A 26 11.97 -2.55 14.67
CA ASP A 26 12.64 -2.05 13.48
C ASP A 26 11.91 -0.85 12.87
N ILE A 27 10.56 -0.90 12.79
CA ILE A 27 9.74 0.24 12.34
C ILE A 27 9.92 1.45 13.28
N ALA A 28 9.95 1.22 14.59
CA ALA A 28 10.17 2.31 15.55
C ALA A 28 11.54 2.95 15.37
N ALA A 29 12.58 2.15 15.06
CA ALA A 29 13.93 2.66 14.78
C ALA A 29 14.00 3.47 13.46
N VAL A 30 13.16 3.15 12.47
CA VAL A 30 13.01 3.94 11.23
C VAL A 30 12.40 5.32 11.51
N GLY A 31 11.47 5.41 12.47
CA GLY A 31 10.79 6.67 12.82
C GLY A 31 9.91 7.21 11.68
N PRO A 32 8.96 6.43 11.14
CA PRO A 32 8.12 6.88 10.03
C PRO A 32 7.13 7.96 10.43
N ASP A 33 6.72 8.79 9.47
CA ASP A 33 5.60 9.74 9.61
C ASP A 33 4.26 9.06 9.27
N LEU A 34 4.29 8.01 8.42
CA LEU A 34 3.13 7.24 8.01
C LEU A 34 3.49 5.76 7.89
N VAL A 35 2.64 4.89 8.43
CA VAL A 35 2.69 3.44 8.15
C VAL A 35 1.51 3.08 7.27
N VAL A 36 1.79 2.50 6.11
CA VAL A 36 0.80 1.97 5.17
C VAL A 36 0.74 0.46 5.30
N ILE A 37 -0.47 -0.10 5.43
CA ILE A 37 -0.71 -1.54 5.37
C ILE A 37 -1.65 -1.82 4.20
N SER A 38 -1.11 -2.32 3.11
CA SER A 38 -1.84 -2.52 1.86
C SER A 38 -2.64 -3.84 1.81
N GLY A 39 -3.31 -4.18 2.93
CA GLY A 39 -4.29 -5.26 3.01
C GLY A 39 -3.75 -6.60 3.51
N ASP A 40 -4.66 -7.58 3.55
CA ASP A 40 -4.43 -8.94 4.05
C ASP A 40 -3.86 -8.95 5.48
N LEU A 41 -4.53 -8.20 6.37
CA LEU A 41 -4.24 -8.19 7.80
C LEU A 41 -4.44 -9.57 8.41
N THR A 42 -5.48 -10.28 7.96
CA THR A 42 -5.90 -11.57 8.52
C THR A 42 -5.75 -12.70 7.51
N GLN A 43 -5.63 -13.94 8.00
CA GLN A 43 -5.60 -15.12 7.12
C GLN A 43 -7.01 -15.58 6.70
N ARG A 44 -8.03 -15.41 7.54
CA ARG A 44 -9.36 -16.00 7.34
C ARG A 44 -10.52 -15.13 7.84
N ALA A 45 -10.31 -13.84 8.00
CA ALA A 45 -11.31 -12.90 8.51
C ALA A 45 -11.99 -13.37 9.83
N ARG A 46 -11.24 -14.02 10.74
CA ARG A 46 -11.75 -14.44 12.05
C ARG A 46 -11.60 -13.31 13.06
N ARG A 47 -12.54 -13.18 13.99
CA ARG A 47 -12.52 -12.16 15.02
C ARG A 47 -11.16 -12.09 15.75
N GLY A 48 -10.66 -13.21 16.30
CA GLY A 48 -9.39 -13.23 17.02
C GLY A 48 -8.17 -12.85 16.16
N GLN A 49 -8.26 -12.98 14.82
CA GLN A 49 -7.21 -12.51 13.91
C GLN A 49 -7.27 -10.99 13.75
N PHE A 50 -8.47 -10.41 13.72
CA PHE A 50 -8.64 -8.95 13.74
C PHE A 50 -8.24 -8.34 15.09
N ASP A 51 -8.51 -9.04 16.21
CA ASP A 51 -8.09 -8.61 17.53
C ASP A 51 -6.54 -8.54 17.61
N GLN A 52 -5.85 -9.53 17.03
CA GLN A 52 -4.38 -9.52 16.88
C GLN A 52 -3.89 -8.39 15.97
N ALA A 53 -4.56 -8.19 14.82
CA ALA A 53 -4.23 -7.13 13.89
C ALA A 53 -4.39 -5.74 14.55
N ARG A 54 -5.48 -5.52 15.31
CA ARG A 54 -5.71 -4.28 16.05
C ARG A 54 -4.60 -4.04 17.08
N ALA A 55 -4.28 -5.07 17.90
CA ALA A 55 -3.22 -4.97 18.89
C ALA A 55 -1.83 -4.68 18.28
N PHE A 56 -1.56 -5.17 17.07
CA PHE A 56 -0.34 -4.86 16.33
C PHE A 56 -0.35 -3.41 15.84
N ILE A 57 -1.46 -2.96 15.23
CA ILE A 57 -1.61 -1.59 14.70
C ILE A 57 -1.50 -0.56 15.83
N ASP A 58 -2.06 -0.84 17.01
CA ASP A 58 -2.01 0.06 18.18
C ASP A 58 -0.59 0.28 18.72
N ARG A 59 0.36 -0.59 18.36
CA ARG A 59 1.78 -0.49 18.75
C ARG A 59 2.65 0.19 17.70
N LEU A 60 2.11 0.52 16.53
CA LEU A 60 2.86 1.22 15.48
C LEU A 60 3.15 2.67 15.93
N PRO A 61 4.34 3.21 15.62
CA PRO A 61 4.79 4.49 16.18
C PRO A 61 4.23 5.73 15.45
N ALA A 62 3.43 5.54 14.39
CA ALA A 62 2.97 6.64 13.54
C ALA A 62 1.51 6.46 13.11
N THR A 63 0.96 7.51 12.48
CA THR A 63 -0.34 7.43 11.80
C THR A 63 -0.35 6.25 10.84
N THR A 64 -1.45 5.49 10.84
CA THR A 64 -1.57 4.27 10.02
C THR A 64 -2.69 4.42 9.00
N LEU A 65 -2.40 4.07 7.73
CA LEU A 65 -3.38 3.91 6.67
C LEU A 65 -3.48 2.43 6.32
N THR A 66 -4.68 1.85 6.46
CA THR A 66 -4.93 0.43 6.13
C THR A 66 -5.99 0.31 5.05
N VAL A 67 -5.84 -0.65 4.14
CA VAL A 67 -6.89 -1.03 3.18
C VAL A 67 -7.28 -2.50 3.35
N VAL A 68 -8.46 -2.86 2.86
CA VAL A 68 -8.96 -4.24 2.92
C VAL A 68 -8.23 -5.11 1.90
N GLY A 69 -7.77 -6.31 2.33
CA GLY A 69 -7.29 -7.35 1.45
C GLY A 69 -8.32 -8.47 1.23
N ASN A 70 -8.03 -9.36 0.29
CA ASN A 70 -8.97 -10.44 -0.04
C ASN A 70 -9.11 -11.50 1.07
N HIS A 71 -8.13 -11.62 1.96
CA HIS A 71 -8.20 -12.49 3.15
C HIS A 71 -8.89 -11.84 4.34
N ASP A 72 -9.14 -10.54 4.31
CA ASP A 72 -9.88 -9.80 5.35
C ASP A 72 -11.41 -9.94 5.20
N ILE A 73 -11.86 -10.59 4.13
CA ILE A 73 -13.26 -10.93 3.87
C ILE A 73 -13.42 -12.46 3.95
N PRO A 74 -14.55 -13.00 4.48
CA PRO A 74 -14.76 -14.44 4.59
C PRO A 74 -14.60 -15.15 3.25
N LEU A 75 -13.63 -16.05 3.12
CA LEU A 75 -13.32 -16.74 1.86
C LEU A 75 -14.25 -17.95 1.59
N LEU A 76 -14.57 -18.74 2.61
CA LEU A 76 -15.23 -20.03 2.48
C LEU A 76 -16.71 -20.03 2.85
N ASN A 77 -17.22 -18.95 3.41
CA ASN A 77 -18.62 -18.82 3.82
C ASN A 77 -19.31 -17.78 2.95
N LEU A 78 -19.85 -18.23 1.81
CA LEU A 78 -20.50 -17.36 0.83
C LEU A 78 -21.67 -16.56 1.42
N PRO A 79 -22.62 -17.13 2.19
CA PRO A 79 -23.65 -16.36 2.84
C PRO A 79 -23.10 -15.27 3.76
N ARG A 80 -22.12 -15.61 4.59
CA ARG A 80 -21.47 -14.65 5.50
C ARG A 80 -20.71 -13.56 4.72
N ARG A 81 -20.07 -13.92 3.60
CA ARG A 81 -19.38 -12.97 2.72
C ARG A 81 -20.34 -11.93 2.15
N LEU A 82 -21.50 -12.37 1.64
CA LEU A 82 -22.51 -11.48 1.06
C LEU A 82 -23.24 -10.63 2.10
N LEU A 83 -23.50 -11.20 3.29
CA LEU A 83 -24.28 -10.54 4.34
C LEU A 83 -23.44 -9.66 5.29
N SER A 84 -22.17 -9.97 5.46
CA SER A 84 -21.31 -9.27 6.43
C SER A 84 -19.91 -8.90 5.92
N GLY A 85 -19.58 -9.22 4.67
CA GLY A 85 -18.35 -8.82 3.96
C GLY A 85 -17.24 -8.26 4.83
N THR A 86 -17.12 -6.96 4.83
CA THR A 86 -16.11 -6.18 5.56
C THR A 86 -16.42 -5.88 7.03
N ARG A 87 -17.59 -6.31 7.55
CA ARG A 87 -18.05 -5.93 8.91
C ARG A 87 -17.06 -6.18 10.03
N HIS A 88 -16.29 -7.28 9.97
CA HIS A 88 -15.29 -7.52 11.01
C HIS A 88 -14.14 -6.53 10.90
N TYR A 89 -13.69 -6.24 9.68
CA TYR A 89 -12.70 -5.21 9.41
C TYR A 89 -13.19 -3.83 9.89
N GLU A 90 -14.39 -3.42 9.48
CA GLU A 90 -15.00 -2.14 9.84
C GLU A 90 -15.10 -1.93 11.35
N ARG A 91 -15.41 -3.00 12.11
CA ARG A 91 -15.55 -2.91 13.58
C ARG A 91 -14.23 -2.96 14.32
N SER A 92 -13.23 -3.64 13.78
CA SER A 92 -11.98 -3.91 14.49
C SER A 92 -10.84 -2.99 14.06
N ILE A 93 -10.82 -2.55 12.79
CA ILE A 93 -9.73 -1.78 12.22
C ILE A 93 -10.16 -0.33 11.96
N THR A 94 -11.04 -0.12 10.99
CA THR A 94 -11.58 1.21 10.66
C THR A 94 -12.91 1.09 9.93
N GLY A 95 -13.85 1.96 10.25
CA GLY A 95 -15.14 2.06 9.55
C GLY A 95 -15.06 2.74 8.18
N ASP A 96 -13.92 3.35 7.86
CA ASP A 96 -13.66 3.96 6.55
C ASP A 96 -12.90 2.96 5.67
N LEU A 97 -13.53 2.53 4.56
CA LEU A 97 -12.95 1.57 3.63
C LEU A 97 -12.10 2.23 2.52
N ASP A 98 -12.29 3.54 2.30
CA ASP A 98 -11.49 4.34 1.38
C ASP A 98 -10.79 5.49 2.17
N PRO A 99 -9.92 5.17 3.16
CA PRO A 99 -9.38 6.12 4.10
C PRO A 99 -8.46 7.15 3.45
N VAL A 100 -8.50 8.37 3.96
CA VAL A 100 -7.62 9.47 3.54
C VAL A 100 -6.78 9.93 4.73
N VAL A 101 -5.46 9.95 4.55
CA VAL A 101 -4.51 10.49 5.52
C VAL A 101 -3.80 11.71 4.93
N ARG A 102 -3.72 12.76 5.73
CA ARG A 102 -2.97 13.98 5.40
C ARG A 102 -1.97 14.23 6.51
N ILE A 103 -0.70 14.25 6.15
CA ILE A 103 0.41 14.66 7.02
C ILE A 103 1.19 15.77 6.32
N ASP A 104 2.12 16.39 7.00
CA ASP A 104 2.93 17.44 6.39
C ASP A 104 3.70 16.92 5.17
N GLY A 105 3.52 17.60 4.03
CA GLY A 105 4.16 17.26 2.77
C GLY A 105 3.62 16.01 2.05
N LEU A 106 2.55 15.33 2.54
CA LEU A 106 2.01 14.13 1.91
C LEU A 106 0.49 13.98 2.10
N VAL A 107 -0.19 13.60 1.00
CA VAL A 107 -1.59 13.15 1.02
C VAL A 107 -1.66 11.73 0.48
N ALA A 108 -2.23 10.83 1.26
CA ALA A 108 -2.43 9.43 0.93
C ALA A 108 -3.92 9.07 0.92
N ILE A 109 -4.33 8.25 -0.06
CA ILE A 109 -5.67 7.66 -0.11
C ILE A 109 -5.55 6.14 -0.26
N GLY A 110 -6.28 5.40 0.56
CA GLY A 110 -6.52 3.98 0.40
C GLY A 110 -7.82 3.72 -0.34
N LEU A 111 -7.91 2.63 -1.09
CA LEU A 111 -9.14 2.22 -1.75
C LEU A 111 -9.43 0.75 -1.47
N ASP A 112 -10.65 0.46 -1.05
CA ASP A 112 -11.14 -0.92 -1.00
C ASP A 112 -11.33 -1.47 -2.41
N THR A 113 -10.56 -2.49 -2.74
CA THR A 113 -10.63 -3.19 -4.02
C THR A 113 -11.38 -4.52 -3.91
N MET A 114 -11.97 -4.85 -2.75
CA MET A 114 -12.57 -6.17 -2.46
C MET A 114 -14.08 -6.14 -2.27
N PRO A 115 -14.88 -5.98 -3.35
CA PRO A 115 -16.32 -6.11 -3.22
C PRO A 115 -16.71 -7.55 -2.80
N ALA A 116 -17.74 -7.67 -1.96
CA ALA A 116 -18.16 -8.93 -1.36
C ALA A 116 -18.46 -10.05 -2.37
N TRP A 117 -18.84 -9.73 -3.62
CA TRP A 117 -19.19 -10.70 -4.67
C TRP A 117 -18.00 -11.24 -5.47
N ARG A 118 -16.75 -10.76 -5.23
CA ARG A 118 -15.54 -11.22 -5.93
C ARG A 118 -14.60 -11.97 -5.01
N TRP A 119 -13.96 -13.03 -5.53
CA TRP A 119 -13.11 -13.92 -4.74
C TRP A 119 -11.62 -13.51 -4.74
N LYS A 120 -11.08 -13.18 -5.90
CA LYS A 120 -9.64 -12.89 -6.09
C LYS A 120 -9.38 -11.62 -6.89
N ALA A 121 -10.25 -11.32 -7.85
CA ALA A 121 -10.08 -10.14 -8.69
C ALA A 121 -10.66 -8.92 -7.98
N GLY A 122 -9.89 -7.85 -7.92
CA GLY A 122 -10.32 -6.58 -7.37
C GLY A 122 -11.32 -5.85 -8.29
N HIS A 123 -11.93 -4.81 -7.74
CA HIS A 123 -12.83 -3.92 -8.49
C HIS A 123 -12.71 -2.49 -7.98
N ILE A 124 -12.65 -1.55 -8.88
CA ILE A 124 -12.74 -0.11 -8.60
C ILE A 124 -14.03 0.43 -9.20
N SER A 125 -14.79 1.13 -8.39
CA SER A 125 -16.00 1.83 -8.83
C SER A 125 -15.68 3.21 -9.43
N PRO A 126 -16.56 3.77 -10.29
CA PRO A 126 -16.42 5.15 -10.78
C PRO A 126 -16.37 6.18 -9.65
N ARG A 127 -17.05 5.92 -8.53
CA ARG A 127 -17.02 6.77 -7.33
C ARG A 127 -15.62 6.84 -6.72
N GLN A 128 -14.91 5.72 -6.61
CA GLN A 128 -13.55 5.68 -6.07
C GLN A 128 -12.56 6.41 -6.99
N ALA A 129 -12.69 6.25 -8.32
CA ALA A 129 -11.88 7.02 -9.26
C ALA A 129 -12.15 8.54 -9.14
N ALA A 130 -13.41 8.95 -8.96
CA ALA A 130 -13.76 10.36 -8.71
C ALA A 130 -13.18 10.85 -7.37
N LEU A 131 -13.21 10.03 -6.32
CA LEU A 131 -12.63 10.35 -5.03
C LEU A 131 -11.11 10.57 -5.11
N VAL A 132 -10.38 9.76 -5.91
CA VAL A 132 -8.95 9.98 -6.16
C VAL A 132 -8.71 11.35 -6.81
N ARG A 133 -9.50 11.71 -7.83
CA ARG A 133 -9.40 13.04 -8.47
C ARG A 133 -9.62 14.18 -7.48
N ASP A 134 -10.65 14.05 -6.65
CA ASP A 134 -11.00 15.07 -5.68
C ASP A 134 -9.93 15.18 -4.59
N VAL A 135 -9.59 14.09 -3.92
CA VAL A 135 -8.67 14.10 -2.77
C VAL A 135 -7.25 14.47 -3.16
N LEU A 136 -6.69 13.76 -4.16
CA LEU A 136 -5.30 13.97 -4.57
C LEU A 136 -5.15 15.13 -5.53
N GLY A 137 -6.15 15.42 -6.37
CA GLY A 137 -6.15 16.59 -7.26
C GLY A 137 -6.12 17.90 -6.48
N ASN A 138 -6.79 17.96 -5.32
CA ASN A 138 -6.82 19.11 -4.42
C ASN A 138 -5.75 19.07 -3.31
N ALA A 139 -4.78 18.16 -3.40
CA ALA A 139 -3.67 18.14 -2.44
C ALA A 139 -2.86 19.45 -2.50
N PRO A 140 -2.33 19.94 -1.36
CA PRO A 140 -1.52 21.14 -1.32
C PRO A 140 -0.38 21.12 -2.37
N PRO A 141 0.00 22.28 -2.92
CA PRO A 141 1.13 22.36 -3.82
C PRO A 141 2.39 21.77 -3.20
N GLY A 142 3.11 20.94 -3.94
CA GLY A 142 4.32 20.27 -3.47
C GLY A 142 4.10 19.09 -2.53
N ALA A 143 2.88 18.78 -2.12
CA ALA A 143 2.60 17.57 -1.35
C ALA A 143 2.73 16.31 -2.23
N TRP A 144 3.39 15.30 -1.71
CA TRP A 144 3.45 13.98 -2.33
C TRP A 144 2.05 13.34 -2.37
N ARG A 145 1.73 12.68 -3.49
CA ARG A 145 0.42 12.08 -3.76
C ARG A 145 0.56 10.59 -3.87
N LEU A 146 0.01 9.89 -2.90
CA LEU A 146 0.16 8.46 -2.72
C LEU A 146 -1.20 7.78 -2.74
N MET A 147 -1.34 6.72 -3.56
CA MET A 147 -2.53 5.88 -3.60
C MET A 147 -2.18 4.45 -3.18
N VAL A 148 -3.04 3.87 -2.36
CA VAL A 148 -2.87 2.53 -1.79
C VAL A 148 -4.05 1.64 -2.18
N THR A 149 -3.74 0.46 -2.71
CA THR A 149 -4.73 -0.60 -2.98
C THR A 149 -4.14 -1.94 -2.54
N HIS A 150 -4.99 -2.94 -2.25
CA HIS A 150 -4.45 -4.28 -2.03
C HIS A 150 -4.00 -4.93 -3.35
N HIS A 151 -4.87 -4.91 -4.36
CA HIS A 151 -4.52 -5.43 -5.70
C HIS A 151 -3.67 -4.42 -6.45
N PRO A 152 -2.55 -4.84 -7.08
CA PRO A 152 -1.75 -3.97 -7.93
C PRO A 152 -2.61 -3.33 -9.04
N VAL A 153 -2.47 -2.04 -9.23
CA VAL A 153 -3.10 -1.30 -10.34
C VAL A 153 -2.26 -1.45 -11.59
N LEU A 154 -0.95 -1.29 -11.45
CA LEU A 154 0.06 -1.39 -12.49
C LEU A 154 1.30 -2.13 -11.95
N PRO A 155 2.09 -2.76 -12.82
CA PRO A 155 1.83 -2.94 -14.27
C PRO A 155 0.65 -3.88 -14.54
N ALA A 156 0.07 -3.75 -15.73
CA ALA A 156 -1.18 -4.42 -16.10
C ALA A 156 -1.16 -5.95 -15.96
N HIS A 157 -0.04 -6.61 -16.20
CA HIS A 157 0.09 -8.06 -16.11
C HIS A 157 0.02 -8.61 -14.66
N LEU A 158 0.22 -7.75 -13.66
CA LEU A 158 0.03 -8.10 -12.25
C LEU A 158 -1.39 -7.76 -11.76
N SER A 159 -2.14 -6.97 -12.54
CA SER A 159 -3.43 -6.44 -12.14
C SER A 159 -4.56 -7.40 -12.51
N GLY A 160 -5.27 -7.90 -11.49
CA GLY A 160 -6.60 -8.53 -11.66
C GLY A 160 -7.74 -7.54 -11.40
N LEU A 161 -7.50 -6.23 -11.54
CA LEU A 161 -8.40 -5.17 -11.10
C LEU A 161 -9.35 -4.74 -12.22
N VAL A 162 -10.66 -4.92 -12.02
CA VAL A 162 -11.71 -4.40 -12.92
C VAL A 162 -11.93 -2.93 -12.61
N GLY A 163 -12.11 -2.10 -13.64
CA GLY A 163 -12.19 -0.64 -13.50
C GLY A 163 -10.82 0.03 -13.41
N ARG A 164 -9.74 -0.72 -13.67
CA ARG A 164 -8.36 -0.23 -13.63
C ARG A 164 -8.14 1.01 -14.48
N ASP A 165 -8.61 1.02 -15.74
CA ASP A 165 -8.29 2.08 -16.69
C ASP A 165 -8.88 3.43 -16.25
N GLN A 166 -10.09 3.44 -15.68
CA GLN A 166 -10.66 4.67 -15.10
C GLN A 166 -9.88 5.17 -13.88
N LEU A 167 -9.30 4.24 -13.07
CA LEU A 167 -8.47 4.61 -11.94
C LEU A 167 -7.11 5.15 -12.41
N VAL A 168 -6.50 4.54 -13.42
CA VAL A 168 -5.25 5.02 -14.03
C VAL A 168 -5.43 6.44 -14.56
N GLY A 169 -6.54 6.70 -15.28
CA GLY A 169 -6.86 8.05 -15.73
C GLY A 169 -7.04 9.05 -14.57
N ALA A 170 -7.72 8.64 -13.51
CA ALA A 170 -7.86 9.47 -12.30
C ALA A 170 -6.51 9.77 -11.65
N CYS A 171 -5.61 8.79 -11.58
CA CYS A 171 -4.26 8.97 -11.05
C CYS A 171 -3.42 9.93 -11.91
N ALA A 172 -3.53 9.84 -13.24
CA ALA A 172 -2.86 10.75 -14.17
C ALA A 172 -3.30 12.21 -13.94
N GLU A 173 -4.61 12.45 -13.93
CA GLU A 173 -5.22 13.76 -13.71
C GLU A 173 -4.85 14.32 -12.32
N ALA A 174 -4.89 13.49 -11.29
CA ALA A 174 -4.53 13.84 -9.92
C ALA A 174 -3.02 13.91 -9.66
N ARG A 175 -2.16 13.61 -10.65
CA ARG A 175 -0.69 13.63 -10.54
C ARG A 175 -0.17 12.72 -9.43
N VAL A 176 -0.70 11.50 -9.33
CA VAL A 176 -0.25 10.50 -8.37
C VAL A 176 1.20 10.14 -8.67
N ALA A 177 2.09 10.21 -7.65
CA ALA A 177 3.49 9.85 -7.79
C ALA A 177 3.78 8.40 -7.37
N LEU A 178 3.03 7.89 -6.39
CA LEU A 178 3.28 6.58 -5.78
C LEU A 178 2.00 5.73 -5.75
N LEU A 179 2.11 4.50 -6.24
CA LEU A 179 1.08 3.45 -6.19
C LEU A 179 1.61 2.31 -5.32
N LEU A 180 1.03 2.12 -4.13
CA LEU A 180 1.45 1.07 -3.21
C LEU A 180 0.43 -0.06 -3.18
N SER A 181 0.92 -1.30 -3.24
CA SER A 181 0.06 -2.50 -3.20
C SER A 181 0.77 -3.73 -2.62
N GLY A 182 0.00 -4.79 -2.36
CA GLY A 182 0.47 -6.09 -1.88
C GLY A 182 0.04 -7.24 -2.78
N HIS A 183 -0.61 -8.25 -2.19
CA HIS A 183 -1.30 -9.37 -2.86
C HIS A 183 -0.40 -10.41 -3.55
N THR A 184 0.64 -10.01 -4.27
CA THR A 184 1.50 -10.96 -5.02
C THR A 184 2.50 -11.67 -4.13
N HIS A 185 2.80 -11.15 -2.95
CA HIS A 185 3.83 -11.61 -2.01
C HIS A 185 5.27 -11.53 -2.56
N SER A 186 5.48 -10.83 -3.66
CA SER A 186 6.79 -10.70 -4.31
C SER A 186 7.13 -9.23 -4.48
N PRO A 187 8.16 -8.71 -3.79
CA PRO A 187 8.52 -7.29 -3.86
C PRO A 187 8.96 -6.89 -5.26
N THR A 188 8.30 -5.88 -5.83
CA THR A 188 8.67 -5.30 -7.13
C THR A 188 8.51 -3.78 -7.12
N ALA A 189 9.33 -3.11 -7.93
CA ALA A 189 9.25 -1.68 -8.18
C ALA A 189 9.26 -1.43 -9.69
N HIS A 190 8.27 -0.71 -10.19
CA HIS A 190 8.11 -0.41 -11.60
C HIS A 190 7.85 1.07 -11.82
N LEU A 191 8.57 1.68 -12.75
CA LEU A 191 8.13 2.93 -13.36
C LEU A 191 7.00 2.59 -14.32
N VAL A 192 5.89 3.30 -14.21
CA VAL A 192 4.65 3.02 -14.94
C VAL A 192 4.07 4.30 -15.52
N ASP A 193 3.41 4.15 -16.67
CA ASP A 193 2.71 5.23 -17.31
C ASP A 193 1.29 5.35 -16.76
N LEU A 194 0.88 6.59 -16.51
CA LEU A 194 -0.48 6.97 -16.16
C LEU A 194 -1.03 7.83 -17.28
N ASP A 195 -2.04 7.33 -17.98
CA ASP A 195 -2.62 7.97 -19.15
C ASP A 195 -4.07 8.39 -18.92
N ALA A 196 -4.38 9.62 -19.30
CA ALA A 196 -5.74 10.16 -19.46
C ALA A 196 -5.79 11.02 -20.72
N PRO A 197 -6.97 11.36 -21.27
CA PRO A 197 -7.07 12.22 -22.43
C PRO A 197 -6.32 13.54 -22.26
N GLY A 198 -5.27 13.75 -23.06
CA GLY A 198 -4.42 14.93 -22.99
C GLY A 198 -3.45 15.01 -21.82
N VAL A 199 -3.36 13.94 -21.00
CA VAL A 199 -2.45 13.87 -19.84
C VAL A 199 -1.65 12.60 -19.90
N HIS A 200 -0.32 12.72 -19.86
CA HIS A 200 0.61 11.61 -19.70
C HIS A 200 1.51 11.89 -18.50
N ARG A 201 1.66 10.93 -17.61
CA ARG A 201 2.46 11.01 -16.37
C ARG A 201 3.20 9.72 -16.12
N HIS A 202 4.26 9.82 -15.31
CA HIS A 202 4.99 8.67 -14.80
C HIS A 202 4.82 8.58 -13.29
N ALA A 203 4.63 7.37 -12.79
CA ALA A 203 4.54 7.07 -11.37
C ALA A 203 5.43 5.88 -10.99
N LEU A 204 5.71 5.73 -9.72
CA LEU A 204 6.37 4.56 -9.17
C LEU A 204 5.33 3.63 -8.56
N ALA A 205 5.16 2.44 -9.15
CA ALA A 205 4.34 1.38 -8.60
C ALA A 205 5.20 0.41 -7.79
N LEU A 206 4.86 0.25 -6.51
CA LEU A 206 5.52 -0.64 -5.57
C LEU A 206 4.53 -1.73 -5.15
N VAL A 207 4.98 -2.98 -5.29
CA VAL A 207 4.31 -4.14 -4.71
C VAL A 207 5.24 -4.68 -3.63
N THR A 208 4.81 -4.62 -2.37
CA THR A 208 5.64 -5.12 -1.29
C THR A 208 5.47 -6.61 -1.04
N GLY A 209 6.42 -7.23 -0.36
CA GLY A 209 6.37 -8.62 0.08
C GLY A 209 5.46 -8.82 1.30
N THR A 210 5.44 -10.04 1.83
CA THR A 210 4.76 -10.33 3.09
C THR A 210 5.58 -9.85 4.27
N ALA A 211 4.99 -9.04 5.15
CA ALA A 211 5.71 -8.51 6.30
C ALA A 211 6.14 -9.62 7.28
N ILE A 212 5.20 -10.39 7.82
CA ILE A 212 5.50 -11.47 8.79
C ILE A 212 4.77 -12.79 8.50
N SER A 213 4.13 -12.93 7.34
CA SER A 213 3.40 -14.14 6.99
C SER A 213 4.32 -15.34 6.78
N THR A 214 3.84 -16.54 7.09
CA THR A 214 4.48 -17.80 6.69
C THR A 214 4.32 -18.11 5.21
N ARG A 215 3.52 -17.32 4.46
CA ARG A 215 3.18 -17.52 3.05
C ARG A 215 4.08 -16.69 2.13
N THR A 216 5.37 -16.91 2.20
CA THR A 216 6.39 -16.07 1.55
C THR A 216 6.58 -16.32 0.04
N ARG A 217 5.98 -17.36 -0.54
CA ARG A 217 6.12 -17.74 -1.96
C ARG A 217 7.57 -17.78 -2.47
N GLY A 218 8.50 -18.15 -1.60
CA GLY A 218 9.93 -18.27 -1.94
C GLY A 218 10.75 -17.00 -1.73
N SER A 219 10.14 -15.91 -1.28
CA SER A 219 10.84 -14.69 -0.86
C SER A 219 11.00 -14.66 0.67
N SER A 220 11.97 -13.91 1.18
CA SER A 220 12.04 -13.57 2.60
C SER A 220 10.86 -12.69 3.01
N ASN A 221 10.50 -12.70 4.31
CA ASN A 221 9.64 -11.65 4.84
C ASN A 221 10.31 -10.29 4.64
N ALA A 222 9.57 -9.32 4.14
CA ALA A 222 10.11 -8.02 3.78
C ALA A 222 9.06 -6.91 3.91
N TYR A 223 9.53 -5.70 4.09
CA TYR A 223 8.75 -4.47 4.00
C TYR A 223 9.58 -3.35 3.36
N GLU A 224 8.95 -2.24 3.03
CA GLU A 224 9.61 -1.13 2.35
C GLU A 224 9.60 0.13 3.21
N VAL A 225 10.68 0.90 3.11
CA VAL A 225 10.80 2.25 3.65
C VAL A 225 10.99 3.20 2.48
N LEU A 226 10.12 4.20 2.37
CA LEU A 226 10.17 5.24 1.35
C LEU A 226 10.56 6.56 2.01
N GLU A 227 11.66 7.15 1.55
CA GLU A 227 12.10 8.49 1.93
C GLU A 227 11.78 9.45 0.78
N LEU A 228 10.94 10.47 1.04
CA LEU A 228 10.44 11.42 0.04
C LEU A 228 11.12 12.77 0.25
N ASP A 229 12.26 12.98 -0.42
CA ASP A 229 13.11 14.15 -0.23
C ASP A 229 12.67 15.32 -1.12
N GLY A 230 12.42 16.45 -0.46
CA GLY A 230 11.90 17.66 -1.08
C GLY A 230 10.37 17.66 -1.29
N ALA A 231 9.85 18.79 -1.73
CA ALA A 231 8.47 18.88 -2.24
C ALA A 231 8.34 18.13 -3.57
N MET A 232 7.14 17.64 -3.89
CA MET A 232 6.84 16.93 -5.14
C MET A 232 6.90 17.87 -6.36
N VAL A 233 8.11 18.32 -6.70
CA VAL A 233 8.45 19.16 -7.84
C VAL A 233 9.70 18.62 -8.53
N ALA A 234 10.00 19.09 -9.73
CA ALA A 234 11.21 18.67 -10.43
C ALA A 234 12.47 18.84 -9.57
N GLY A 235 13.29 17.81 -9.52
CA GLY A 235 14.50 17.73 -8.68
C GLY A 235 14.30 17.03 -7.33
N ALA A 236 13.05 16.74 -6.93
CA ALA A 236 12.78 15.90 -5.74
C ALA A 236 13.26 14.46 -5.95
N ARG A 237 13.48 13.75 -4.86
CA ARG A 237 14.01 12.38 -4.87
C ARG A 237 13.14 11.43 -4.04
N ILE A 238 13.10 10.17 -4.49
CA ILE A 238 12.48 9.06 -3.79
C ILE A 238 13.55 8.01 -3.57
N THR A 239 13.77 7.63 -2.31
CA THR A 239 14.58 6.45 -1.98
C THR A 239 13.66 5.36 -1.44
N VAL A 240 13.72 4.18 -2.03
CA VAL A 240 13.00 2.97 -1.58
C VAL A 240 14.02 1.99 -1.04
N ARG A 241 13.91 1.66 0.25
CA ARG A 241 14.74 0.66 0.94
C ARG A 241 13.87 -0.55 1.26
N VAL A 242 14.27 -1.71 0.77
CA VAL A 242 13.66 -2.99 1.18
C VAL A 242 14.32 -3.43 2.48
N ARG A 243 13.53 -3.70 3.50
CA ARG A 243 13.97 -4.31 4.76
C ARG A 243 13.60 -5.78 4.74
N GLU A 244 14.56 -6.66 4.93
CA GLU A 244 14.39 -8.12 4.83
C GLU A 244 14.66 -8.79 6.17
N SER A 245 13.84 -9.79 6.49
CA SER A 245 14.05 -10.59 7.70
C SER A 245 15.26 -11.52 7.54
N THR A 246 16.15 -11.47 8.53
CA THR A 246 17.31 -12.37 8.65
C THR A 246 17.02 -13.61 9.53
N GLY A 247 15.77 -13.74 9.99
CA GLY A 247 15.39 -14.77 10.98
C GLY A 247 15.61 -14.35 12.44
N ALA A 248 16.59 -13.49 12.72
CA ALA A 248 16.86 -12.94 14.06
C ALA A 248 16.50 -11.46 14.18
N GLY A 249 16.22 -10.79 13.07
CA GLY A 249 15.88 -9.36 13.01
C GLY A 249 15.70 -8.93 11.57
N TRP A 250 15.95 -7.65 11.30
CA TRP A 250 15.77 -7.01 9.99
C TRP A 250 17.07 -6.37 9.52
N SER A 251 17.36 -6.50 8.24
CA SER A 251 18.52 -5.89 7.59
C SER A 251 18.10 -5.08 6.37
N GLU A 252 18.92 -4.14 5.97
CA GLU A 252 18.76 -3.45 4.69
C GLU A 252 19.09 -4.40 3.55
N GLY A 253 18.15 -4.58 2.64
CA GLY A 253 18.31 -5.29 1.38
C GLY A 253 18.54 -4.31 0.23
N ARG A 254 17.73 -4.44 -0.84
CA ARG A 254 17.84 -3.58 -2.03
C ARG A 254 17.47 -2.13 -1.70
N VAL A 255 18.30 -1.20 -2.19
CA VAL A 255 18.01 0.25 -2.20
C VAL A 255 17.86 0.72 -3.64
N SER A 256 16.76 1.36 -3.95
CA SER A 256 16.46 1.95 -5.26
C SER A 256 16.23 3.45 -5.11
N ARG A 257 16.72 4.23 -6.09
CA ARG A 257 16.56 5.69 -6.09
C ARG A 257 15.90 6.14 -7.37
N PHE A 258 14.98 7.11 -7.23
CA PHE A 258 14.23 7.70 -8.32
C PHE A 258 14.25 9.22 -8.18
N GLY A 259 14.20 9.90 -9.33
CA GLY A 259 14.00 11.33 -9.40
C GLY A 259 12.54 11.69 -9.64
N PHE A 260 12.22 12.97 -9.53
CA PHE A 260 10.92 13.51 -9.93
C PHE A 260 11.14 14.64 -10.95
N ALA A 261 10.49 14.52 -12.09
CA ALA A 261 10.50 15.47 -13.20
C ALA A 261 9.15 16.18 -13.35
N SER A 262 8.98 17.00 -14.36
CA SER A 262 7.73 17.75 -14.64
C SER A 262 6.54 16.84 -14.96
N ASP A 263 6.83 15.69 -15.53
CA ASP A 263 5.87 14.66 -15.96
C ASP A 263 5.73 13.50 -14.97
N GLY A 264 6.48 13.49 -13.86
CA GLY A 264 6.35 12.52 -12.81
C GLY A 264 7.66 11.86 -12.39
N VAL A 265 7.58 10.62 -11.90
CA VAL A 265 8.73 9.86 -11.39
C VAL A 265 9.59 9.35 -12.55
N VAL A 266 10.89 9.52 -12.43
CA VAL A 266 11.87 9.06 -13.43
C VAL A 266 12.92 8.17 -12.77
N ALA A 267 13.62 7.37 -13.57
CA ALA A 267 14.73 6.57 -13.07
C ALA A 267 15.77 7.49 -12.44
N GLY A 268 16.25 7.13 -11.24
CA GLY A 268 17.38 7.84 -10.62
C GLY A 268 18.64 7.59 -11.45
N GLY A 269 19.33 8.66 -11.85
CA GLY A 269 20.68 8.53 -12.38
C GLY A 269 21.58 7.87 -11.33
N ALA A 270 22.56 7.07 -11.77
CA ALA A 270 23.59 6.59 -10.88
C ALA A 270 24.22 7.80 -10.15
N PRO A 271 24.57 7.67 -8.87
CA PRO A 271 25.35 8.73 -8.22
C PRO A 271 26.65 8.93 -9.01
N ASN A 272 26.89 10.16 -9.47
CA ASN A 272 28.21 10.54 -9.99
C ASN A 272 29.27 10.36 -8.92
#